data_d3599ecac1ffaa0b86d65909af13397a
#
_entry.id   d3599ecac1ffaa0b86d65909af13397a
#
_cell.length_a   1.000
_cell.length_b   1.000
_cell.length_c   1.000
_cell.angle_alpha   90.00
_cell.angle_beta   90.00
_cell.angle_gamma   90.00
#
_symmetry.space_group_name_H-M   'P 1'
#
loop_
_entity.id
_entity.type
_entity.pdbx_description
1 polymer ?
#
loop_
_entity_poly.entity_id
_entity_poly.type
_entity_poly.pdbx_seq_one_letter_code
_entity_poly.pdbx_strand_id
1 'polypeptide(L)'
;MSDSSKPHNSSPNNVPRLLSHATSSQESHDERVTAVKDNIIESGDHLGISVEEQLALLDAFSHLELGQFLLKHHGLNAHWTHNVIAHRPTHYINSLEEIIYTQLPNVLATRERFGIFQRLLQELLRPDAVMISVPCGVMADLLLLDYTRHRDVKLIGIDLDKQALEEAYKLASQQGLENQISLVLTDAWTIDLAVQADVITSNGLNVYEQDDDKVTELYRVFYSGLKPGGTLITSFMTPPPTLSQDSPWINTDPKLLALQYVLFSRIIGATWTAFRTHQKTQSQLEQAGFTDIQFINDHMHMYPTVIANKPF
;
A
#
# COMPACT_ATOMS: atom_id res chain seq x y z
N MET A 1 2.74 59.89 14.31
CA MET A 1 1.42 59.47 13.84
C MET A 1 1.59 58.89 12.43
N SER A 2 1.75 57.60 12.31
CA SER A 2 1.59 56.88 11.07
C SER A 2 1.47 55.39 11.45
N ASP A 3 0.23 55.02 11.41
CA ASP A 3 -0.25 53.66 11.61
C ASP A 3 0.08 52.85 10.34
N SER A 4 0.84 51.77 10.45
CA SER A 4 1.11 50.85 9.36
C SER A 4 0.66 49.46 9.77
N SER A 5 -0.64 49.22 9.59
CA SER A 5 -1.23 47.90 9.63
C SER A 5 -0.74 47.08 8.45
N LYS A 6 0.06 46.04 8.71
CA LYS A 6 0.41 44.99 7.73
C LYS A 6 -0.80 44.04 7.56
N PRO A 7 -1.14 43.65 6.34
CA PRO A 7 -2.17 42.64 6.14
C PRO A 7 -1.68 41.24 6.55
N HIS A 8 -2.50 40.57 7.34
CA HIS A 8 -2.38 39.13 7.60
C HIS A 8 -2.44 38.34 6.29
N ASN A 9 -1.35 37.66 6.00
CA ASN A 9 -1.27 36.68 4.92
C ASN A 9 -1.99 35.41 5.39
N SER A 10 -3.22 35.23 4.92
CA SER A 10 -3.96 33.98 5.08
C SER A 10 -3.26 32.90 4.28
N SER A 11 -2.77 31.87 4.95
CA SER A 11 -2.20 30.67 4.38
C SER A 11 -3.19 30.00 3.42
N PRO A 12 -2.73 29.48 2.27
CA PRO A 12 -3.61 28.85 1.31
C PRO A 12 -4.16 27.53 1.84
N ASN A 13 -5.44 27.36 1.66
CA ASN A 13 -6.29 26.19 1.75
C ASN A 13 -5.55 24.84 2.01
N ASN A 14 -5.75 24.35 3.21
CA ASN A 14 -5.43 23.00 3.60
C ASN A 14 -6.49 22.06 2.98
N VAL A 15 -6.39 21.80 1.68
CA VAL A 15 -7.12 20.70 1.05
C VAL A 15 -6.50 19.42 1.58
N PRO A 16 -7.26 18.50 2.20
CA PRO A 16 -6.72 17.23 2.63
C PRO A 16 -6.03 16.57 1.44
N ARG A 17 -4.71 16.36 1.55
CA ARG A 17 -3.96 15.66 0.52
C ARG A 17 -4.42 14.20 0.62
N LEU A 18 -5.22 13.76 -0.34
CA LEU A 18 -5.57 12.36 -0.49
C LEU A 18 -4.27 11.56 -0.53
N LEU A 19 -3.98 10.82 0.54
CA LEU A 19 -2.91 9.85 0.57
C LEU A 19 -3.39 8.64 -0.23
N SER A 20 -3.27 8.76 -1.54
CA SER A 20 -3.62 7.72 -2.51
C SER A 20 -2.43 7.48 -3.41
N HIS A 21 -2.25 6.24 -3.83
CA HIS A 21 -1.27 5.87 -4.86
C HIS A 21 -1.47 6.62 -6.18
N ALA A 22 -2.72 6.97 -6.49
CA ALA A 22 -3.08 7.54 -7.77
C ALA A 22 -3.31 9.05 -7.67
N THR A 23 -2.51 9.83 -8.41
CA THR A 23 -2.78 11.24 -8.68
C THR A 23 -3.26 11.34 -10.13
N SER A 24 -4.39 12.01 -10.39
CA SER A 24 -4.86 12.22 -11.76
C SER A 24 -4.08 13.36 -12.42
N SER A 25 -3.40 13.09 -13.55
CA SER A 25 -2.93 14.13 -14.46
C SER A 25 -4.02 14.45 -15.50
N GLN A 26 -4.06 15.72 -15.96
CA GLN A 26 -4.94 16.11 -17.08
C GLN A 26 -4.31 15.81 -18.45
N GLU A 27 -3.07 15.32 -18.47
CA GLU A 27 -2.34 14.95 -19.68
C GLU A 27 -3.00 13.76 -20.39
N SER A 28 -2.99 13.78 -21.71
CA SER A 28 -3.35 12.61 -22.52
C SER A 28 -2.26 11.53 -22.38
N HIS A 29 -2.61 10.28 -22.69
CA HIS A 29 -1.65 9.17 -22.67
C HIS A 29 -0.42 9.44 -23.55
N ASP A 30 -0.63 9.94 -24.77
CA ASP A 30 0.45 10.21 -25.73
C ASP A 30 1.37 11.36 -25.28
N GLU A 31 0.80 12.42 -24.69
CA GLU A 31 1.58 13.51 -24.09
C GLU A 31 2.45 12.99 -22.94
N ARG A 32 1.89 12.14 -22.08
CA ARG A 32 2.64 11.54 -20.97
C ARG A 32 3.77 10.64 -21.48
N VAL A 33 3.51 9.75 -22.44
CA VAL A 33 4.54 8.88 -23.03
C VAL A 33 5.64 9.73 -23.65
N THR A 34 5.31 10.82 -24.37
CA THR A 34 6.28 11.74 -24.95
C THR A 34 7.13 12.41 -23.87
N ALA A 35 6.52 12.94 -22.82
CA ALA A 35 7.24 13.57 -21.71
C ALA A 35 8.20 12.60 -21.00
N VAL A 36 7.79 11.35 -20.78
CA VAL A 36 8.67 10.31 -20.20
C VAL A 36 9.82 9.97 -21.14
N LYS A 37 9.55 9.86 -22.45
CA LYS A 37 10.57 9.61 -23.47
C LYS A 37 11.64 10.71 -23.47
N ASP A 38 11.22 11.98 -23.47
CA ASP A 38 12.14 13.12 -23.48
C ASP A 38 12.99 13.14 -22.19
N ASN A 39 12.39 12.85 -21.04
CA ASN A 39 13.11 12.73 -19.76
C ASN A 39 14.15 11.58 -19.79
N ILE A 40 13.82 10.43 -20.35
CA ILE A 40 14.77 9.31 -20.50
C ILE A 40 15.96 9.72 -21.36
N ILE A 41 15.72 10.37 -22.50
CA ILE A 41 16.77 10.82 -23.42
C ILE A 41 17.69 11.85 -22.73
N GLU A 42 17.11 12.84 -22.03
CA GLU A 42 17.86 13.88 -21.33
C GLU A 42 18.67 13.31 -20.15
N SER A 43 18.11 12.36 -19.44
CA SER A 43 18.72 11.77 -18.22
C SER A 43 19.79 10.71 -18.52
N GLY A 44 19.83 10.13 -19.72
CA GLY A 44 20.83 9.15 -20.14
C GLY A 44 20.66 7.75 -19.52
N ASP A 45 21.69 6.92 -19.66
CA ASP A 45 21.76 5.57 -19.13
C ASP A 45 21.59 5.55 -17.60
N HIS A 46 20.96 4.51 -17.06
CA HIS A 46 20.71 4.43 -15.64
C HIS A 46 20.81 3.00 -15.08
N LEU A 47 21.59 2.81 -14.02
CA LEU A 47 21.78 1.50 -13.35
C LEU A 47 22.17 0.37 -14.32
N GLY A 48 22.94 0.68 -15.38
CA GLY A 48 23.36 -0.30 -16.39
C GLY A 48 22.30 -0.61 -17.44
N ILE A 49 21.18 0.13 -17.46
CA ILE A 49 20.14 0.06 -18.49
C ILE A 49 20.33 1.27 -19.41
N SER A 50 20.61 1.01 -20.70
CA SER A 50 20.82 2.05 -21.71
C SER A 50 19.56 2.85 -22.01
N VAL A 51 19.71 4.04 -22.60
CA VAL A 51 18.57 4.85 -23.09
C VAL A 51 17.70 4.03 -24.04
N GLU A 52 18.33 3.27 -24.96
CA GLU A 52 17.60 2.44 -25.92
C GLU A 52 16.73 1.38 -25.21
N GLU A 53 17.28 0.69 -24.21
CA GLU A 53 16.54 -0.29 -23.39
C GLU A 53 15.42 0.37 -22.58
N GLN A 54 15.66 1.56 -21.99
CA GLN A 54 14.63 2.30 -21.26
C GLN A 54 13.47 2.72 -22.18
N LEU A 55 13.77 3.14 -23.42
CA LEU A 55 12.74 3.48 -24.40
C LEU A 55 11.95 2.25 -24.85
N ALA A 56 12.60 1.11 -25.04
CA ALA A 56 11.92 -0.15 -25.34
C ALA A 56 11.02 -0.62 -24.19
N LEU A 57 11.46 -0.42 -22.93
CA LEU A 57 10.62 -0.67 -21.75
C LEU A 57 9.41 0.25 -21.71
N LEU A 58 9.57 1.55 -21.97
CA LEU A 58 8.46 2.50 -22.03
C LEU A 58 7.44 2.12 -23.12
N ASP A 59 7.92 1.76 -24.30
CA ASP A 59 7.05 1.31 -25.39
C ASP A 59 6.26 0.06 -25.00
N ALA A 60 6.94 -0.99 -24.55
CA ALA A 60 6.28 -2.22 -24.10
C ALA A 60 5.27 -1.98 -22.96
N PHE A 61 5.59 -1.09 -22.01
CA PHE A 61 4.77 -0.76 -20.86
C PHE A 61 3.54 0.05 -21.24
N SER A 62 3.67 1.00 -22.18
CA SER A 62 2.57 1.85 -22.64
C SER A 62 1.43 1.10 -23.33
N HIS A 63 1.69 -0.11 -23.81
CA HIS A 63 0.69 -0.99 -24.44
C HIS A 63 -0.05 -1.89 -23.44
N LEU A 64 0.37 -1.95 -22.15
CA LEU A 64 -0.29 -2.71 -21.12
C LEU A 64 -1.39 -1.86 -20.46
N GLU A 65 -2.55 -2.43 -20.13
CA GLU A 65 -3.61 -1.74 -19.39
C GLU A 65 -3.10 -1.21 -18.04
N LEU A 66 -2.35 -2.05 -17.30
CA LEU A 66 -1.66 -1.64 -16.07
C LEU A 66 -0.68 -0.50 -16.32
N GLY A 67 0.08 -0.58 -17.43
CA GLY A 67 1.05 0.45 -17.82
C GLY A 67 0.39 1.79 -18.12
N GLN A 68 -0.67 1.80 -18.91
CA GLN A 68 -1.45 3.00 -19.21
C GLN A 68 -2.01 3.64 -17.93
N PHE A 69 -2.54 2.81 -17.04
CA PHE A 69 -3.04 3.30 -15.75
C PHE A 69 -1.93 3.93 -14.91
N LEU A 70 -0.79 3.25 -14.77
CA LEU A 70 0.34 3.74 -13.96
C LEU A 70 1.01 4.98 -14.53
N LEU A 71 1.13 5.08 -15.86
CA LEU A 71 1.63 6.29 -16.53
C LEU A 71 0.76 7.51 -16.26
N LYS A 72 -0.56 7.31 -16.20
CA LYS A 72 -1.53 8.39 -15.94
C LYS A 72 -1.62 8.77 -14.47
N HIS A 73 -1.56 7.79 -13.57
CA HIS A 73 -1.91 7.98 -12.15
C HIS A 73 -0.70 7.92 -11.20
N HIS A 74 0.49 7.56 -11.69
CA HIS A 74 1.75 7.46 -10.92
C HIS A 74 1.72 6.49 -9.73
N GLY A 75 0.71 5.64 -9.66
CA GLY A 75 0.52 4.68 -8.58
C GLY A 75 -0.69 3.78 -8.81
N LEU A 76 -0.81 2.74 -8.00
CA LEU A 76 -1.91 1.78 -8.06
C LEU A 76 -3.14 2.31 -7.31
N ASN A 77 -4.35 2.05 -7.81
CA ASN A 77 -5.58 2.12 -7.03
C ASN A 77 -5.89 0.75 -6.40
N ALA A 78 -7.01 0.65 -5.68
CA ALA A 78 -7.44 -0.59 -5.02
C ALA A 78 -7.61 -1.75 -6.02
N HIS A 79 -8.22 -1.49 -7.17
CA HIS A 79 -8.42 -2.47 -8.24
C HIS A 79 -7.08 -3.04 -8.74
N TRP A 80 -6.16 -2.18 -9.18
CA TRP A 80 -4.88 -2.63 -9.72
C TRP A 80 -3.97 -3.24 -8.65
N THR A 81 -4.05 -2.75 -7.40
CA THR A 81 -3.35 -3.38 -6.28
C THR A 81 -3.82 -4.81 -6.09
N HIS A 82 -5.13 -5.04 -6.06
CA HIS A 82 -5.69 -6.38 -5.96
C HIS A 82 -5.32 -7.24 -7.16
N ASN A 83 -5.43 -6.70 -8.38
CA ASN A 83 -5.05 -7.40 -9.60
C ASN A 83 -3.59 -7.87 -9.56
N VAL A 84 -2.64 -6.98 -9.26
CA VAL A 84 -1.21 -7.32 -9.17
C VAL A 84 -0.94 -8.36 -8.09
N ILE A 85 -1.64 -8.31 -6.97
CA ILE A 85 -1.45 -9.25 -5.84
C ILE A 85 -2.10 -10.60 -6.10
N ALA A 86 -3.37 -10.62 -6.47
CA ALA A 86 -4.19 -11.84 -6.52
C ALA A 86 -4.26 -12.48 -7.91
N HIS A 87 -4.18 -11.68 -8.98
CA HIS A 87 -4.33 -12.18 -10.34
C HIS A 87 -3.07 -12.90 -10.83
N ARG A 88 -3.27 -13.95 -11.62
CA ARG A 88 -2.24 -14.71 -12.32
C ARG A 88 -2.70 -14.85 -13.76
N PRO A 89 -2.25 -13.95 -14.67
CA PRO A 89 -2.58 -14.07 -16.09
C PRO A 89 -2.21 -15.46 -16.62
N THR A 90 -3.07 -16.04 -17.41
CA THR A 90 -2.79 -17.31 -18.12
C THR A 90 -1.98 -17.04 -19.40
N HIS A 91 -2.04 -15.81 -19.91
CA HIS A 91 -1.29 -15.34 -21.07
C HIS A 91 -0.84 -13.91 -20.80
N TYR A 92 0.38 -13.58 -21.22
CA TYR A 92 0.96 -12.25 -21.11
C TYR A 92 0.95 -11.58 -22.49
N ILE A 93 0.69 -10.26 -22.50
CA ILE A 93 0.67 -9.44 -23.73
C ILE A 93 2.09 -9.35 -24.31
N ASN A 94 3.09 -9.21 -23.44
CA ASN A 94 4.50 -9.15 -23.81
C ASN A 94 5.39 -9.69 -22.68
N SER A 95 6.70 -9.80 -22.97
CA SER A 95 7.69 -10.29 -21.99
C SER A 95 7.82 -9.39 -20.75
N LEU A 96 7.58 -8.09 -20.89
CA LEU A 96 7.64 -7.16 -19.75
C LEU A 96 6.49 -7.42 -18.76
N GLU A 97 5.28 -7.66 -19.26
CA GLU A 97 4.15 -8.05 -18.41
C GLU A 97 4.46 -9.34 -17.65
N GLU A 98 5.00 -10.35 -18.33
CA GLU A 98 5.43 -11.59 -17.68
C GLU A 98 6.44 -11.32 -16.56
N ILE A 99 7.48 -10.52 -16.83
CA ILE A 99 8.47 -10.14 -15.82
C ILE A 99 7.81 -9.41 -14.64
N ILE A 100 6.92 -8.45 -14.90
CA ILE A 100 6.20 -7.71 -13.86
C ILE A 100 5.46 -8.68 -12.93
N TYR A 101 4.71 -9.60 -13.48
CA TYR A 101 3.89 -10.51 -12.69
C TYR A 101 4.64 -11.67 -12.06
N THR A 102 5.80 -12.10 -12.60
CA THR A 102 6.46 -13.34 -12.17
C THR A 102 7.85 -13.15 -11.58
N GLN A 103 8.50 -12.00 -11.79
CA GLN A 103 9.91 -11.83 -11.43
C GLN A 103 10.20 -10.53 -10.67
N LEU A 104 9.41 -9.45 -10.84
CA LEU A 104 9.70 -8.18 -10.18
C LEU A 104 9.71 -8.31 -8.66
N PRO A 105 10.82 -7.95 -8.00
CA PRO A 105 11.01 -8.19 -6.57
C PRO A 105 9.90 -7.60 -5.69
N ASN A 106 9.48 -6.35 -5.95
CA ASN A 106 8.42 -5.72 -5.17
C ASN A 106 7.05 -6.40 -5.35
N VAL A 107 6.74 -6.92 -6.54
CA VAL A 107 5.49 -7.65 -6.79
C VAL A 107 5.50 -8.98 -6.06
N LEU A 108 6.61 -9.72 -6.12
CA LEU A 108 6.76 -10.99 -5.42
C LEU A 108 6.70 -10.82 -3.90
N ALA A 109 7.44 -9.84 -3.36
CA ALA A 109 7.44 -9.53 -1.93
C ALA A 109 6.04 -9.07 -1.44
N THR A 110 5.33 -8.25 -2.22
CA THR A 110 3.97 -7.82 -1.88
C THR A 110 2.99 -8.99 -1.86
N ARG A 111 3.11 -9.94 -2.79
CA ARG A 111 2.28 -11.15 -2.82
C ARG A 111 2.55 -12.08 -1.64
N GLU A 112 3.81 -12.26 -1.30
CA GLU A 112 4.20 -13.06 -0.14
C GLU A 112 3.67 -12.43 1.15
N ARG A 113 3.84 -11.11 1.33
CA ARG A 113 3.26 -10.37 2.43
C ARG A 113 1.75 -10.58 2.52
N PHE A 114 1.02 -10.48 1.41
CA PHE A 114 -0.42 -10.72 1.38
C PHE A 114 -0.77 -12.13 1.87
N GLY A 115 -0.03 -13.15 1.43
CA GLY A 115 -0.19 -14.53 1.92
C GLY A 115 0.10 -14.68 3.42
N ILE A 116 1.09 -13.93 3.96
CA ILE A 116 1.36 -13.88 5.40
C ILE A 116 0.18 -13.27 6.15
N PHE A 117 -0.36 -12.14 5.67
CA PHE A 117 -1.54 -11.50 6.25
C PHE A 117 -2.73 -12.47 6.30
N GLN A 118 -3.06 -13.10 5.18
CA GLN A 118 -4.20 -14.05 5.12
C GLN A 118 -4.04 -15.20 6.12
N ARG A 119 -2.85 -15.78 6.24
CA ARG A 119 -2.58 -16.86 7.20
C ARG A 119 -2.79 -16.39 8.63
N LEU A 120 -2.22 -15.25 9.01
CA LEU A 120 -2.37 -14.68 10.35
C LEU A 120 -3.82 -14.32 10.67
N LEU A 121 -4.52 -13.68 9.72
CA LEU A 121 -5.92 -13.32 9.88
C LEU A 121 -6.80 -14.56 10.01
N GLN A 122 -6.50 -15.62 9.26
CA GLN A 122 -7.21 -16.91 9.36
C GLN A 122 -7.04 -17.56 10.75
N GLU A 123 -5.84 -17.48 11.34
CA GLU A 123 -5.54 -18.01 12.69
C GLU A 123 -6.24 -17.21 13.80
N LEU A 124 -6.55 -15.93 13.56
CA LEU A 124 -7.25 -15.04 14.50
C LEU A 124 -8.78 -15.11 14.38
N LEU A 125 -9.30 -15.83 13.37
CA LEU A 125 -10.73 -16.02 13.23
C LEU A 125 -11.31 -16.80 14.41
N ARG A 126 -12.37 -16.24 15.01
CA ARG A 126 -13.12 -16.87 16.10
C ARG A 126 -14.60 -16.47 16.00
N PRO A 127 -15.52 -17.20 16.65
CA PRO A 127 -16.94 -16.81 16.70
C PRO A 127 -17.11 -15.38 17.20
N ASP A 128 -18.05 -14.64 16.61
CA ASP A 128 -18.38 -13.25 16.94
C ASP A 128 -17.24 -12.24 16.84
N ALA A 129 -16.13 -12.61 16.16
CA ALA A 129 -15.01 -11.68 15.98
C ALA A 129 -15.44 -10.44 15.21
N VAL A 130 -14.93 -9.28 15.60
CA VAL A 130 -15.00 -8.03 14.87
C VAL A 130 -13.64 -7.75 14.26
N MET A 131 -13.55 -7.71 12.93
CA MET A 131 -12.30 -7.48 12.21
C MET A 131 -12.43 -6.24 11.33
N ILE A 132 -11.44 -5.36 11.40
CA ILE A 132 -11.42 -4.10 10.64
C ILE A 132 -10.23 -4.12 9.66
N SER A 133 -10.47 -3.79 8.38
CA SER A 133 -9.44 -3.51 7.39
C SER A 133 -9.39 -2.01 7.08
N VAL A 134 -8.20 -1.38 7.20
CA VAL A 134 -8.01 0.07 7.03
C VAL A 134 -6.58 0.44 6.56
N PRO A 135 -6.40 1.08 5.37
CA PRO A 135 -7.40 1.21 4.32
C PRO A 135 -7.75 -0.16 3.75
N CYS A 136 -9.03 -0.38 3.47
CA CYS A 136 -9.46 -1.72 3.08
C CYS A 136 -9.21 -2.02 1.60
N GLY A 137 -9.10 -1.00 0.74
CA GLY A 137 -9.08 -1.22 -0.69
C GLY A 137 -10.29 -2.06 -1.12
N VAL A 138 -10.04 -3.15 -1.84
CA VAL A 138 -11.08 -4.16 -2.15
C VAL A 138 -11.34 -5.14 -1.01
N MET A 139 -10.71 -4.97 0.15
CA MET A 139 -10.86 -5.78 1.37
C MET A 139 -10.51 -7.27 1.18
N ALA A 140 -9.65 -7.58 0.23
CA ALA A 140 -9.29 -8.96 -0.11
C ALA A 140 -8.58 -9.71 1.02
N ASP A 141 -7.88 -8.99 1.91
CA ASP A 141 -7.23 -9.52 3.09
C ASP A 141 -8.23 -10.21 4.04
N LEU A 142 -9.42 -9.66 4.21
CA LEU A 142 -10.49 -10.26 4.99
C LEU A 142 -11.46 -11.09 4.14
N LEU A 143 -11.90 -10.60 2.99
CA LEU A 143 -12.97 -11.26 2.23
C LEU A 143 -12.59 -12.60 1.59
N LEU A 144 -11.29 -12.90 1.44
CA LEU A 144 -10.80 -14.16 0.89
C LEU A 144 -10.41 -15.21 1.95
N LEU A 145 -10.75 -14.99 3.21
CA LEU A 145 -10.56 -15.97 4.29
C LEU A 145 -11.62 -17.09 4.23
N ASP A 146 -11.33 -18.22 4.85
CA ASP A 146 -12.28 -19.33 4.99
C ASP A 146 -13.19 -19.13 6.21
N TYR A 147 -14.44 -18.78 5.97
CA TYR A 147 -15.49 -18.56 7.00
C TYR A 147 -16.38 -19.77 7.23
N THR A 148 -16.08 -20.94 6.71
CA THR A 148 -16.93 -22.14 6.82
C THR A 148 -17.24 -22.52 8.28
N ARG A 149 -16.30 -22.23 9.21
CA ARG A 149 -16.41 -22.53 10.64
C ARG A 149 -16.88 -21.34 11.49
N HIS A 150 -16.82 -20.11 10.98
CA HIS A 150 -17.04 -18.87 11.74
C HIS A 150 -17.87 -17.87 10.92
N ARG A 151 -19.17 -18.15 10.78
CA ARG A 151 -20.07 -17.32 9.96
C ARG A 151 -20.62 -16.09 10.67
N ASP A 152 -20.40 -15.96 11.98
CA ASP A 152 -20.96 -14.87 12.81
C ASP A 152 -19.98 -13.70 12.96
N VAL A 153 -18.93 -13.62 12.13
CA VAL A 153 -17.96 -12.54 12.17
C VAL A 153 -18.54 -11.24 11.60
N LYS A 154 -18.07 -10.11 12.14
CA LYS A 154 -18.37 -8.77 11.64
C LYS A 154 -17.12 -8.21 10.97
N LEU A 155 -17.23 -7.86 9.69
CA LEU A 155 -16.16 -7.32 8.89
C LEU A 155 -16.43 -5.84 8.61
N ILE A 156 -15.46 -4.99 8.90
CA ILE A 156 -15.58 -3.54 8.69
C ILE A 156 -14.46 -3.11 7.77
N GLY A 157 -14.81 -2.59 6.60
CA GLY A 157 -13.88 -1.99 5.64
C GLY A 157 -13.91 -0.47 5.72
N ILE A 158 -12.76 0.15 5.86
CA ILE A 158 -12.62 1.61 5.97
C ILE A 158 -11.69 2.07 4.86
N ASP A 159 -12.14 3.03 4.06
CA ASP A 159 -11.32 3.63 3.00
C ASP A 159 -11.75 5.07 2.73
N LEU A 160 -10.86 5.87 2.16
CA LEU A 160 -11.16 7.21 1.61
C LEU A 160 -11.71 7.16 0.19
N ASP A 161 -11.45 6.06 -0.52
CA ASP A 161 -11.85 5.89 -1.91
C ASP A 161 -13.20 5.17 -2.00
N LYS A 162 -14.22 5.90 -2.43
CA LYS A 162 -15.56 5.35 -2.65
C LYS A 162 -15.56 4.19 -3.66
N GLN A 163 -14.71 4.26 -4.71
CA GLN A 163 -14.62 3.20 -5.71
C GLN A 163 -14.05 1.92 -5.10
N ALA A 164 -13.05 2.04 -4.22
CA ALA A 164 -12.51 0.91 -3.47
C ALA A 164 -13.59 0.20 -2.64
N LEU A 165 -14.44 0.98 -1.94
CA LEU A 165 -15.56 0.42 -1.17
C LEU A 165 -16.61 -0.26 -2.05
N GLU A 166 -16.91 0.30 -3.23
CA GLU A 166 -17.82 -0.34 -4.19
C GLU A 166 -17.27 -1.68 -4.70
N GLU A 167 -15.98 -1.76 -4.96
CA GLU A 167 -15.31 -3.02 -5.34
C GLU A 167 -15.25 -4.01 -4.17
N ALA A 168 -14.99 -3.55 -2.95
CA ALA A 168 -15.07 -4.38 -1.75
C ALA A 168 -16.47 -5.00 -1.58
N TYR A 169 -17.54 -4.23 -1.79
CA TYR A 169 -18.91 -4.75 -1.73
C TYR A 169 -19.16 -5.82 -2.81
N LYS A 170 -18.67 -5.61 -4.04
CA LYS A 170 -18.79 -6.60 -5.12
C LYS A 170 -18.06 -7.90 -4.75
N LEU A 171 -16.84 -7.81 -4.22
CA LEU A 171 -16.09 -8.98 -3.77
C LEU A 171 -16.81 -9.70 -2.62
N ALA A 172 -17.33 -8.97 -1.64
CA ALA A 172 -18.11 -9.54 -0.54
C ALA A 172 -19.34 -10.32 -1.04
N SER A 173 -20.06 -9.74 -2.00
CA SER A 173 -21.23 -10.42 -2.61
C SER A 173 -20.82 -11.70 -3.35
N GLN A 174 -19.68 -11.69 -4.05
CA GLN A 174 -19.14 -12.89 -4.70
C GLN A 174 -18.76 -14.00 -3.71
N GLN A 175 -18.37 -13.61 -2.48
CA GLN A 175 -18.03 -14.55 -1.41
C GLN A 175 -19.23 -14.91 -0.51
N GLY A 176 -20.42 -14.33 -0.75
CA GLY A 176 -21.60 -14.53 0.09
C GLY A 176 -21.48 -13.94 1.49
N LEU A 177 -20.73 -12.83 1.61
CA LEU A 177 -20.42 -12.14 2.87
C LEU A 177 -21.09 -10.76 2.98
N GLU A 178 -22.01 -10.41 2.09
CA GLU A 178 -22.66 -9.09 2.04
C GLU A 178 -23.42 -8.72 3.33
N ASN A 179 -23.86 -9.72 4.08
CA ASN A 179 -24.55 -9.50 5.36
C ASN A 179 -23.61 -9.34 6.56
N GLN A 180 -22.32 -9.68 6.39
CA GLN A 180 -21.30 -9.60 7.44
C GLN A 180 -20.47 -8.33 7.36
N ILE A 181 -20.53 -7.60 6.23
CA ILE A 181 -19.70 -6.41 6.03
C ILE A 181 -20.41 -5.11 6.35
N SER A 182 -19.60 -4.15 6.81
CA SER A 182 -19.94 -2.73 6.90
C SER A 182 -18.83 -1.92 6.27
N LEU A 183 -19.15 -1.01 5.34
CA LEU A 183 -18.17 -0.19 4.63
C LEU A 183 -18.31 1.27 5.05
N VAL A 184 -17.21 1.90 5.42
CA VAL A 184 -17.17 3.27 5.96
C VAL A 184 -16.23 4.12 5.13
N LEU A 185 -16.80 5.17 4.53
CA LEU A 185 -16.04 6.17 3.75
C LEU A 185 -15.50 7.24 4.69
N THR A 186 -14.25 7.12 5.11
CA THR A 186 -13.62 8.07 6.03
C THR A 186 -12.10 7.98 6.01
N ASP A 187 -11.44 8.98 6.59
CA ASP A 187 -9.99 9.05 6.76
C ASP A 187 -9.55 8.23 7.98
N ALA A 188 -8.56 7.36 7.77
CA ALA A 188 -8.00 6.49 8.81
C ALA A 188 -7.36 7.25 9.99
N TRP A 189 -6.87 8.48 9.79
CA TRP A 189 -6.29 9.32 10.85
C TRP A 189 -7.32 10.01 11.73
N THR A 190 -8.53 10.21 11.21
CA THR A 190 -9.58 10.98 11.91
C THR A 190 -10.74 10.12 12.37
N ILE A 191 -10.70 8.83 12.09
CA ILE A 191 -11.78 7.94 12.44
C ILE A 191 -11.91 7.76 13.96
N ASP A 192 -13.13 7.92 14.46
CA ASP A 192 -13.51 7.44 15.78
C ASP A 192 -14.04 6.02 15.66
N LEU A 193 -13.22 5.06 16.08
CA LEU A 193 -13.59 3.65 16.10
C LEU A 193 -14.48 3.35 17.30
N ALA A 194 -15.76 3.76 17.22
CA ALA A 194 -16.76 3.50 18.25
C ALA A 194 -16.99 1.98 18.48
N VAL A 195 -16.73 1.17 17.46
CA VAL A 195 -16.79 -0.31 17.55
C VAL A 195 -15.39 -0.83 17.83
N GLN A 196 -15.19 -1.43 18.98
CA GLN A 196 -13.92 -2.05 19.32
C GLN A 196 -13.75 -3.39 18.61
N ALA A 197 -12.62 -3.54 17.92
CA ALA A 197 -12.28 -4.72 17.15
C ALA A 197 -11.46 -5.74 17.94
N ASP A 198 -11.60 -6.99 17.57
CA ASP A 198 -10.70 -8.07 17.98
C ASP A 198 -9.40 -8.02 17.17
N VAL A 199 -9.50 -7.65 15.88
CA VAL A 199 -8.38 -7.53 14.96
C VAL A 199 -8.53 -6.28 14.11
N ILE A 200 -7.44 -5.51 13.95
CA ILE A 200 -7.31 -4.48 12.93
C ILE A 200 -6.20 -4.90 11.98
N THR A 201 -6.47 -4.87 10.67
CA THR A 201 -5.47 -5.06 9.62
C THR A 201 -5.26 -3.77 8.85
N SER A 202 -3.99 -3.39 8.65
CA SER A 202 -3.60 -2.18 7.92
C SER A 202 -2.43 -2.47 7.01
N ASN A 203 -2.72 -2.68 5.74
CA ASN A 203 -1.72 -3.13 4.78
C ASN A 203 -1.14 -1.96 3.99
N GLY A 204 -0.06 -1.35 4.51
CA GLY A 204 0.78 -0.42 3.78
C GLY A 204 0.35 1.04 3.80
N LEU A 205 -0.61 1.48 4.62
CA LEU A 205 -1.00 2.89 4.70
C LEU A 205 0.15 3.82 5.11
N ASN A 206 0.97 3.38 6.06
CA ASN A 206 2.11 4.12 6.58
C ASN A 206 3.24 4.36 5.55
N VAL A 207 3.27 3.62 4.42
CA VAL A 207 4.27 3.82 3.37
C VAL A 207 4.06 5.12 2.58
N TYR A 208 2.89 5.76 2.72
CA TYR A 208 2.57 7.05 2.08
C TYR A 208 2.80 8.25 2.99
N GLU A 209 2.98 8.05 4.30
CA GLU A 209 3.21 9.13 5.25
C GLU A 209 4.68 9.18 5.64
N GLN A 210 5.35 10.28 5.28
CA GLN A 210 6.76 10.51 5.59
C GLN A 210 6.97 11.00 7.03
N ASP A 211 5.96 11.63 7.61
CA ASP A 211 6.01 12.14 8.97
C ASP A 211 5.83 10.98 9.96
N ASP A 212 6.87 10.70 10.71
CA ASP A 212 6.93 9.64 11.70
C ASP A 212 5.96 9.84 12.87
N ASP A 213 5.71 11.08 13.26
CA ASP A 213 4.79 11.41 14.36
C ASP A 213 3.34 11.12 13.92
N LYS A 214 2.99 11.47 12.69
CA LYS A 214 1.68 11.11 12.12
C LYS A 214 1.47 9.60 12.03
N VAL A 215 2.50 8.83 11.67
CA VAL A 215 2.39 7.36 11.68
C VAL A 215 2.20 6.84 13.10
N THR A 216 2.88 7.44 14.08
CA THR A 216 2.64 7.08 15.50
C THR A 216 1.20 7.43 15.93
N GLU A 217 0.66 8.55 15.47
CA GLU A 217 -0.76 8.92 15.71
C GLU A 217 -1.71 7.92 15.06
N LEU A 218 -1.45 7.48 13.81
CA LEU A 218 -2.22 6.43 13.17
C LEU A 218 -2.24 5.13 13.99
N TYR A 219 -1.09 4.72 14.52
CA TYR A 219 -1.04 3.55 15.39
C TYR A 219 -1.81 3.75 16.72
N ARG A 220 -1.86 4.97 17.27
CA ARG A 220 -2.73 5.28 18.42
C ARG A 220 -4.22 5.17 18.08
N VAL A 221 -4.62 5.59 16.89
CA VAL A 221 -6.00 5.40 16.41
C VAL A 221 -6.34 3.90 16.36
N PHE A 222 -5.46 3.07 15.79
CA PHE A 222 -5.67 1.63 15.76
C PHE A 222 -5.69 1.01 17.17
N TYR A 223 -4.78 1.45 18.04
CA TYR A 223 -4.76 1.01 19.44
C TYR A 223 -6.06 1.34 20.15
N SER A 224 -6.61 2.53 19.97
CA SER A 224 -7.89 2.93 20.59
C SER A 224 -9.06 2.08 20.08
N GLY A 225 -9.06 1.71 18.80
CA GLY A 225 -10.09 0.89 18.18
C GLY A 225 -10.03 -0.59 18.51
N LEU A 226 -8.97 -1.08 19.15
CA LEU A 226 -8.85 -2.47 19.56
C LEU A 226 -9.43 -2.70 20.95
N LYS A 227 -10.08 -3.86 21.15
CA LYS A 227 -10.40 -4.39 22.48
C LYS A 227 -9.12 -4.67 23.27
N PRO A 228 -9.16 -4.67 24.64
CA PRO A 228 -8.09 -5.30 25.42
C PRO A 228 -7.83 -6.73 24.94
N GLY A 229 -6.55 -7.10 24.73
CA GLY A 229 -6.16 -8.37 24.11
C GLY A 229 -6.35 -8.45 22.59
N GLY A 230 -6.75 -7.36 21.92
CA GLY A 230 -6.88 -7.29 20.46
C GLY A 230 -5.55 -7.16 19.74
N THR A 231 -5.52 -7.52 18.45
CA THR A 231 -4.31 -7.63 17.63
C THR A 231 -4.35 -6.67 16.45
N LEU A 232 -3.27 -5.94 16.24
CA LEU A 232 -2.97 -5.21 15.00
C LEU A 232 -2.07 -6.07 14.11
N ILE A 233 -2.46 -6.21 12.83
CA ILE A 233 -1.58 -6.72 11.77
C ILE A 233 -1.32 -5.56 10.80
N THR A 234 -0.07 -5.17 10.66
CA THR A 234 0.33 -4.10 9.74
C THR A 234 1.61 -4.45 9.00
N SER A 235 2.05 -3.61 8.09
CA SER A 235 3.33 -3.78 7.40
C SER A 235 3.96 -2.42 7.15
N PHE A 236 5.24 -2.42 6.84
CA PHE A 236 5.98 -1.23 6.44
C PHE A 236 6.95 -1.59 5.30
N MET A 237 7.56 -0.58 4.71
CA MET A 237 8.56 -0.77 3.66
C MET A 237 9.94 -0.45 4.21
N THR A 238 10.86 -1.38 4.06
CA THR A 238 12.26 -1.21 4.48
C THR A 238 13.07 -0.44 3.45
N PRO A 239 14.12 0.30 3.84
CA PRO A 239 14.93 1.07 2.91
C PRO A 239 15.66 0.18 1.90
N PRO A 240 15.63 0.52 0.60
CA PRO A 240 16.38 -0.22 -0.43
C PRO A 240 17.89 0.01 -0.33
N PRO A 241 18.72 -0.86 -0.94
CA PRO A 241 20.18 -0.72 -0.95
C PRO A 241 20.69 0.59 -1.57
N THR A 242 19.91 1.20 -2.44
CA THR A 242 20.23 2.50 -3.06
C THR A 242 20.11 3.69 -2.10
N LEU A 243 19.38 3.53 -0.99
CA LEU A 243 19.16 4.58 0.02
C LEU A 243 19.87 4.30 1.34
N SER A 244 20.20 3.05 1.64
CA SER A 244 20.84 2.68 2.91
C SER A 244 21.86 1.57 2.71
N GLN A 245 23.07 1.75 3.26
CA GLN A 245 24.07 0.68 3.30
C GLN A 245 23.67 -0.48 4.24
N ASP A 246 22.80 -0.17 5.22
CA ASP A 246 22.25 -1.16 6.15
C ASP A 246 20.89 -1.67 5.68
N SER A 247 20.61 -1.64 4.37
CA SER A 247 19.40 -2.19 3.80
C SER A 247 19.24 -3.66 4.17
N PRO A 248 18.08 -4.08 4.70
CA PRO A 248 17.84 -5.49 5.03
C PRO A 248 17.52 -6.35 3.80
N TRP A 249 17.43 -5.77 2.60
CA TRP A 249 17.04 -6.50 1.40
C TRP A 249 18.03 -7.59 1.05
N ILE A 250 17.51 -8.81 0.86
CA ILE A 250 18.27 -10.03 0.53
C ILE A 250 17.58 -10.76 -0.63
N ASN A 251 18.25 -11.77 -1.17
CA ASN A 251 17.70 -12.65 -2.21
C ASN A 251 17.15 -11.92 -3.45
N THR A 252 17.70 -10.75 -3.75
CA THR A 252 17.28 -9.92 -4.88
C THR A 252 18.26 -10.06 -6.05
N ASP A 253 17.75 -10.14 -7.27
CA ASP A 253 18.55 -10.05 -8.48
C ASP A 253 18.85 -8.57 -8.80
N PRO A 254 20.14 -8.16 -8.90
CA PRO A 254 20.50 -6.77 -9.18
C PRO A 254 19.95 -6.24 -10.52
N LYS A 255 19.77 -7.10 -11.53
CA LYS A 255 19.20 -6.69 -12.83
C LYS A 255 17.71 -6.41 -12.70
N LEU A 256 16.98 -7.26 -11.98
CA LEU A 256 15.56 -7.06 -11.71
C LEU A 256 15.32 -5.85 -10.79
N LEU A 257 16.22 -5.57 -9.85
CA LEU A 257 16.16 -4.34 -9.04
C LEU A 257 16.40 -3.10 -9.90
N ALA A 258 17.37 -3.13 -10.82
CA ALA A 258 17.61 -2.02 -11.74
C ALA A 258 16.40 -1.78 -12.65
N LEU A 259 15.83 -2.84 -13.22
CA LEU A 259 14.59 -2.79 -13.98
C LEU A 259 13.44 -2.20 -13.18
N GLN A 260 13.23 -2.71 -11.96
CA GLN A 260 12.20 -2.19 -11.03
C GLN A 260 12.39 -0.70 -10.76
N TYR A 261 13.63 -0.27 -10.50
CA TYR A 261 13.91 1.13 -10.26
C TYR A 261 13.60 2.00 -11.48
N VAL A 262 14.01 1.58 -12.68
CA VAL A 262 13.71 2.31 -13.94
C VAL A 262 12.20 2.40 -14.17
N LEU A 263 11.47 1.30 -14.00
CA LEU A 263 10.01 1.30 -14.15
C LEU A 263 9.34 2.27 -13.17
N PHE A 264 9.67 2.18 -11.88
CA PHE A 264 8.96 2.97 -10.86
C PHE A 264 9.40 4.43 -10.81
N SER A 265 10.70 4.71 -10.90
CA SER A 265 11.20 6.08 -10.73
C SER A 265 11.22 6.87 -12.04
N ARG A 266 11.60 6.24 -13.16
CA ARG A 266 11.79 6.92 -14.44
C ARG A 266 10.54 6.90 -15.31
N ILE A 267 9.90 5.75 -15.45
CA ILE A 267 8.77 5.55 -16.36
C ILE A 267 7.46 5.96 -15.67
N ILE A 268 7.17 5.40 -14.51
CA ILE A 268 5.93 5.68 -13.76
C ILE A 268 6.01 7.03 -13.05
N GLY A 269 7.16 7.40 -12.50
CA GLY A 269 7.32 8.57 -11.66
C GLY A 269 6.59 8.41 -10.31
N ALA A 270 6.69 7.23 -9.71
CA ALA A 270 6.04 6.91 -8.45
C ALA A 270 6.55 7.79 -7.29
N THR A 271 5.65 8.29 -6.46
CA THR A 271 5.93 9.27 -5.41
C THR A 271 5.88 8.73 -3.98
N TRP A 272 5.60 7.44 -3.79
CA TRP A 272 5.52 6.79 -2.49
C TRP A 272 6.91 6.34 -2.03
N THR A 273 7.38 6.85 -0.91
CA THR A 273 8.80 6.72 -0.52
C THR A 273 9.05 6.75 0.99
N ALA A 274 8.05 6.44 1.80
CA ALA A 274 8.28 6.40 3.25
C ALA A 274 8.83 5.02 3.66
N PHE A 275 10.15 4.96 3.85
CA PHE A 275 10.84 3.76 4.32
C PHE A 275 11.06 3.82 5.83
N ARG A 276 10.91 2.68 6.51
CA ARG A 276 11.18 2.55 7.96
C ARG A 276 11.98 1.31 8.27
N THR A 277 12.81 1.39 9.30
CA THR A 277 13.50 0.22 9.84
C THR A 277 12.59 -0.54 10.81
N HIS A 278 12.90 -1.80 11.11
CA HIS A 278 12.23 -2.58 12.16
C HIS A 278 12.25 -1.83 13.50
N GLN A 279 13.42 -1.30 13.89
CA GLN A 279 13.58 -0.56 15.14
C GLN A 279 12.67 0.69 15.20
N LYS A 280 12.56 1.44 14.09
CA LYS A 280 11.69 2.63 14.03
C LYS A 280 10.23 2.24 14.17
N THR A 281 9.79 1.23 13.41
CA THR A 281 8.41 0.74 13.46
C THR A 281 8.06 0.19 14.84
N GLN A 282 8.97 -0.57 15.45
CA GLN A 282 8.80 -1.05 16.82
C GLN A 282 8.60 0.09 17.81
N SER A 283 9.49 1.10 17.77
CA SER A 283 9.40 2.27 18.65
C SER A 283 8.09 3.04 18.48
N GLN A 284 7.59 3.20 17.24
CA GLN A 284 6.31 3.85 16.97
C GLN A 284 5.12 3.08 17.56
N LEU A 285 5.13 1.76 17.44
CA LEU A 285 4.08 0.89 18.00
C LEU A 285 4.12 0.88 19.53
N GLU A 286 5.31 0.80 20.14
CA GLU A 286 5.48 0.90 21.60
C GLU A 286 4.99 2.25 22.13
N GLN A 287 5.29 3.36 21.45
CA GLN A 287 4.80 4.69 21.77
C GLN A 287 3.27 4.83 21.63
N ALA A 288 2.65 4.03 20.77
CA ALA A 288 1.20 3.94 20.65
C ALA A 288 0.55 3.06 21.73
N GLY A 289 1.34 2.29 22.49
CA GLY A 289 0.88 1.44 23.60
C GLY A 289 0.87 -0.06 23.32
N PHE A 290 1.27 -0.49 22.11
CA PHE A 290 1.31 -1.91 21.74
C PHE A 290 2.45 -2.65 22.46
N THR A 291 2.24 -3.94 22.67
CA THR A 291 3.20 -4.90 23.24
C THR A 291 3.30 -6.15 22.35
N ASP A 292 4.19 -7.07 22.72
CA ASP A 292 4.39 -8.35 22.02
C ASP A 292 4.57 -8.18 20.50
N ILE A 293 5.37 -7.18 20.12
CA ILE A 293 5.58 -6.80 18.71
C ILE A 293 6.48 -7.86 18.06
N GLN A 294 5.97 -8.48 17.00
CA GLN A 294 6.66 -9.49 16.21
C GLN A 294 6.74 -9.07 14.76
N PHE A 295 7.86 -9.43 14.09
CA PHE A 295 8.10 -9.16 12.69
C PHE A 295 8.21 -10.47 11.92
N ILE A 296 7.52 -10.59 10.80
CA ILE A 296 7.62 -11.68 9.84
C ILE A 296 8.04 -11.07 8.51
N ASN A 297 9.28 -11.33 8.11
CA ASN A 297 9.78 -10.83 6.84
C ASN A 297 9.25 -11.67 5.67
N ASP A 298 8.97 -11.02 4.54
CA ASP A 298 8.93 -11.68 3.25
C ASP A 298 10.35 -12.19 2.87
N HIS A 299 10.43 -13.06 1.86
CA HIS A 299 11.71 -13.68 1.47
C HIS A 299 12.81 -12.67 1.08
N MET A 300 12.42 -11.47 0.65
CA MET A 300 13.35 -10.41 0.25
C MET A 300 13.54 -9.34 1.32
N HIS A 301 12.84 -9.42 2.45
CA HIS A 301 12.82 -8.45 3.54
C HIS A 301 12.41 -7.03 3.13
N MET A 302 11.60 -6.91 2.08
CA MET A 302 11.14 -5.62 1.55
C MET A 302 9.95 -5.04 2.31
N TYR A 303 8.99 -5.91 2.67
CA TYR A 303 7.70 -5.53 3.27
C TYR A 303 7.39 -6.38 4.52
N PRO A 304 8.13 -6.21 5.61
CA PRO A 304 7.88 -6.97 6.83
C PRO A 304 6.44 -6.81 7.31
N THR A 305 5.80 -7.92 7.65
CA THR A 305 4.52 -7.96 8.37
C THR A 305 4.78 -7.81 9.86
N VAL A 306 3.95 -7.04 10.53
CA VAL A 306 4.05 -6.80 11.97
C VAL A 306 2.78 -7.27 12.66
N ILE A 307 2.95 -8.01 13.74
CA ILE A 307 1.89 -8.37 14.69
C ILE A 307 2.17 -7.58 15.97
N ALA A 308 1.18 -6.86 16.48
CA ALA A 308 1.30 -6.11 17.71
C ALA A 308 0.01 -6.23 18.54
N ASN A 309 0.13 -6.43 19.84
CA ASN A 309 -1.00 -6.70 20.71
C ASN A 309 -1.31 -5.51 21.62
N LYS A 310 -2.60 -5.26 21.83
CA LYS A 310 -3.07 -4.38 22.90
C LYS A 310 -3.14 -5.20 24.20
N PRO A 311 -2.50 -4.78 25.30
CA PRO A 311 -2.60 -5.45 26.58
C PRO A 311 -4.05 -5.61 27.07
N PHE A 312 -4.27 -6.58 27.96
CA PHE A 312 -5.56 -6.79 28.64
C PHE A 312 -5.88 -5.68 29.64
#